data_ec932a6f96484d7e52a272c1553ed16f
#
_entry.id   ec932a6f96484d7e52a272c1553ed16f
#
_cell.length_a   1.000
_cell.length_b   1.000
_cell.length_c   1.000
_cell.angle_alpha   90.00
_cell.angle_beta   90.00
_cell.angle_gamma   90.00
#
_symmetry.space_group_name_H-M   'P 1'
#
loop_
_entity.id
_entity.type
_entity.pdbx_description
1 polymer ?
#
loop_
_entity_poly.entity_id
_entity_poly.type
_entity_poly.pdbx_seq_one_letter_code
_entity_poly.pdbx_strand_id
1 'polypeptide(L)'
;MSRSLKLAAITAALVSTLPAVAQQTTQEGNWMVRARAVNVDTYNGSTPIPSLAVPKDAIHVESKVIPEIDITYFFTKNIAAELILTVPQKHDVKVKQSAIGAFDAGHFYLLPPTLTAQWHFNPDGNFRPYVGAGITYSDFSGDQLHVPGVTRLHLDDSYVGFAVQAGFDYKLTNNLFFNMDIKKAQVRSDLENDAGVKVSRVKVDPILVGVGFGWRF
;
A
#
# COMPACT_ATOMS: atom_id res chain seq x y z
N MET A 1 -20.05 -18.66 0.52
CA MET A 1 -20.89 -17.44 0.61
C MET A 1 -20.41 -16.57 1.77
N SER A 2 -19.94 -15.37 1.43
CA SER A 2 -19.96 -14.16 2.22
C SER A 2 -19.01 -14.01 3.43
N ARG A 3 -17.70 -13.87 3.20
CA ARG A 3 -16.80 -13.15 4.13
C ARG A 3 -16.54 -11.70 3.70
N SER A 4 -16.93 -11.34 2.48
CA SER A 4 -16.62 -10.02 1.86
C SER A 4 -17.45 -8.84 2.39
N LEU A 5 -18.52 -9.05 3.16
CA LEU A 5 -19.44 -7.98 3.57
C LEU A 5 -19.09 -7.31 4.91
N LYS A 6 -18.16 -7.85 5.68
CA LYS A 6 -17.86 -7.32 7.02
C LYS A 6 -16.77 -6.24 7.06
N LEU A 7 -15.93 -6.14 6.03
CA LEU A 7 -14.86 -5.12 6.00
C LEU A 7 -15.32 -3.77 5.45
N ALA A 8 -16.33 -3.75 4.59
CA ALA A 8 -16.84 -2.50 4.01
C ALA A 8 -17.58 -1.58 5.01
N ALA A 9 -18.05 -2.14 6.14
CA ALA A 9 -18.80 -1.38 7.14
C ALA A 9 -17.93 -0.56 8.10
N ILE A 10 -16.64 -0.85 8.22
CA ILE A 10 -15.74 -0.14 9.15
C ILE A 10 -15.21 1.17 8.56
N THR A 11 -15.14 1.27 7.24
CA THR A 11 -14.61 2.47 6.57
C THR A 11 -15.59 3.67 6.58
N ALA A 12 -16.88 3.44 6.72
CA ALA A 12 -17.90 4.50 6.67
C ALA A 12 -18.17 5.21 8.01
N ALA A 13 -17.78 4.61 9.14
CA ALA A 13 -18.13 5.14 10.47
C ALA A 13 -17.13 6.17 11.02
N LEU A 14 -15.94 6.31 10.42
CA LEU A 14 -14.90 7.23 10.91
C LEU A 14 -14.97 8.66 10.37
N VAL A 15 -15.88 8.95 9.45
CA VAL A 15 -15.98 10.29 8.82
C VAL A 15 -16.96 11.23 9.51
N SER A 16 -17.85 10.73 10.40
CA SER A 16 -18.99 11.51 10.87
C SER A 16 -18.82 12.29 12.18
N THR A 17 -17.63 12.32 12.79
CA THR A 17 -17.41 13.10 14.02
C THR A 17 -16.05 13.82 14.02
N LEU A 18 -15.82 14.69 13.05
CA LEU A 18 -14.78 15.72 13.19
C LEU A 18 -15.40 16.88 13.97
N PRO A 19 -15.01 17.14 15.23
CA PRO A 19 -15.44 18.34 15.91
C PRO A 19 -14.81 19.54 15.19
N ALA A 20 -15.65 20.49 14.79
CA ALA A 20 -15.21 21.82 14.39
C ALA A 20 -14.70 22.51 15.67
N VAL A 21 -13.39 22.41 15.94
CA VAL A 21 -12.75 23.17 16.99
C VAL A 21 -11.91 24.26 16.35
N ALA A 22 -12.54 25.41 16.19
CA ALA A 22 -11.82 26.65 16.06
C ALA A 22 -11.39 27.11 17.45
N GLN A 23 -10.14 26.90 17.84
CA GLN A 23 -9.50 27.73 18.85
C GLN A 23 -7.98 27.74 18.66
N GLN A 24 -7.45 28.95 18.49
CA GLN A 24 -6.04 29.28 18.38
C GLN A 24 -5.32 28.87 19.67
N THR A 25 -4.53 27.81 19.61
CA THR A 25 -3.41 27.61 20.48
C THR A 25 -2.15 27.57 19.61
N THR A 26 -1.13 28.29 19.98
CA THR A 26 0.18 28.39 19.29
C THR A 26 0.95 27.06 19.29
N GLN A 27 0.38 26.00 19.83
CA GLN A 27 0.95 24.65 19.85
C GLN A 27 0.25 23.79 18.81
N GLU A 28 1.03 23.28 17.85
CA GLU A 28 0.54 22.32 16.86
C GLU A 28 0.04 21.06 17.56
N GLY A 29 -1.13 20.56 17.18
CA GLY A 29 -1.72 19.37 17.77
C GLY A 29 -0.88 18.12 17.51
N ASN A 30 -1.24 17.04 18.19
CA ASN A 30 -0.52 15.77 18.07
C ASN A 30 -1.02 14.87 16.94
N TRP A 31 -2.15 15.19 16.33
CA TRP A 31 -2.72 14.42 15.23
C TRP A 31 -2.53 15.12 13.89
N MET A 32 -2.20 14.36 12.89
CA MET A 32 -2.19 14.82 11.50
C MET A 32 -2.89 13.78 10.62
N VAL A 33 -3.77 14.26 9.74
CA VAL A 33 -4.36 13.44 8.68
C VAL A 33 -3.84 13.96 7.35
N ARG A 34 -3.34 13.05 6.51
CA ARG A 34 -2.89 13.36 5.14
C ARG A 34 -3.79 12.67 4.14
N ALA A 35 -4.07 13.37 3.04
CA ALA A 35 -4.69 12.79 1.84
C ALA A 35 -3.72 12.95 0.67
N ARG A 36 -3.38 11.83 0.04
CA ARG A 36 -2.36 11.75 -1.02
C ARG A 36 -2.89 11.07 -2.27
N ALA A 37 -2.39 11.48 -3.42
CA ALA A 37 -2.40 10.69 -4.64
C ALA A 37 -1.05 9.99 -4.74
N VAL A 38 -1.05 8.67 -4.84
CA VAL A 38 0.15 7.84 -4.78
C VAL A 38 0.30 7.07 -6.08
N ASN A 39 1.42 7.27 -6.77
CA ASN A 39 1.82 6.42 -7.87
C ASN A 39 2.48 5.15 -7.31
N VAL A 40 1.89 4.00 -7.61
CA VAL A 40 2.39 2.68 -7.24
C VAL A 40 3.14 2.11 -8.43
N ASP A 41 4.46 2.04 -8.32
CA ASP A 41 5.32 1.40 -9.31
C ASP A 41 5.75 0.03 -8.82
N THR A 42 5.29 -1.02 -9.50
CA THR A 42 5.50 -2.42 -9.11
C THR A 42 6.83 -2.95 -9.66
N TYR A 43 7.65 -3.56 -8.82
CA TYR A 43 8.95 -4.13 -9.24
C TYR A 43 8.80 -5.38 -10.16
N ASN A 44 7.68 -6.10 -10.08
CA ASN A 44 7.36 -7.24 -10.96
C ASN A 44 8.40 -8.38 -10.97
N GLY A 45 8.74 -8.92 -9.78
CA GLY A 45 9.56 -10.13 -9.67
C GLY A 45 8.70 -11.39 -9.52
N SER A 46 9.10 -12.49 -10.17
CA SER A 46 8.50 -13.82 -9.94
C SER A 46 9.52 -14.93 -10.04
N THR A 47 9.26 -16.04 -9.31
CA THR A 47 10.03 -17.27 -9.53
C THR A 47 9.53 -17.98 -10.79
N PRO A 48 10.38 -18.74 -11.49
CA PRO A 48 9.97 -19.44 -12.69
C PRO A 48 8.94 -20.55 -12.38
N ILE A 49 8.09 -20.87 -13.37
CA ILE A 49 7.19 -22.02 -13.33
C ILE A 49 7.61 -22.99 -14.44
N PRO A 50 8.53 -23.95 -14.17
CA PRO A 50 9.10 -24.82 -15.20
C PRO A 50 8.07 -25.66 -15.94
N SER A 51 7.03 -26.14 -15.23
CA SER A 51 5.93 -26.96 -15.82
C SER A 51 5.13 -26.22 -16.89
N LEU A 52 5.15 -24.87 -16.88
CA LEU A 52 4.44 -24.02 -17.83
C LEU A 52 5.41 -23.25 -18.74
N ALA A 53 6.71 -23.56 -18.65
CA ALA A 53 7.78 -22.79 -19.32
C ALA A 53 7.67 -21.26 -19.13
N VAL A 54 7.19 -20.83 -17.95
CA VAL A 54 7.17 -19.42 -17.55
C VAL A 54 8.53 -19.09 -16.93
N PRO A 55 9.34 -18.22 -17.56
CA PRO A 55 10.64 -17.86 -17.03
C PRO A 55 10.54 -16.98 -15.78
N LYS A 56 11.67 -16.78 -15.13
CA LYS A 56 11.80 -15.83 -14.03
C LYS A 56 11.37 -14.44 -14.47
N ASP A 57 10.67 -13.71 -13.57
CA ASP A 57 10.23 -12.33 -13.76
C ASP A 57 9.30 -12.11 -14.98
N ALA A 58 8.59 -13.17 -15.44
CA ALA A 58 7.62 -13.08 -16.53
C ALA A 58 6.20 -12.68 -16.09
N ILE A 59 5.91 -12.69 -14.78
CA ILE A 59 4.62 -12.28 -14.22
C ILE A 59 4.68 -10.78 -13.90
N HIS A 60 3.75 -10.02 -14.47
CA HIS A 60 3.68 -8.57 -14.31
C HIS A 60 2.36 -8.15 -13.67
N VAL A 61 2.48 -7.25 -12.70
CA VAL A 61 1.38 -6.54 -12.04
C VAL A 61 1.41 -5.08 -12.51
N GLU A 62 0.28 -4.54 -12.86
CA GLU A 62 0.18 -3.21 -13.47
C GLU A 62 0.38 -2.10 -12.42
N SER A 63 1.17 -1.07 -12.80
CA SER A 63 1.38 0.14 -12.00
C SER A 63 0.19 1.08 -12.13
N LYS A 64 -0.14 1.84 -11.08
CA LYS A 64 -1.28 2.77 -11.09
C LYS A 64 -1.19 3.88 -10.04
N VAL A 65 -2.06 4.87 -10.19
CA VAL A 65 -2.26 5.91 -9.17
C VAL A 65 -3.46 5.57 -8.31
N ILE A 66 -3.28 5.66 -6.99
CA ILE A 66 -4.30 5.34 -5.99
C ILE A 66 -4.47 6.48 -4.98
N PRO A 67 -5.65 6.64 -4.37
CA PRO A 67 -5.83 7.49 -3.21
C PRO A 67 -5.28 6.81 -1.95
N GLU A 68 -4.68 7.61 -1.07
CA GLU A 68 -4.15 7.16 0.22
C GLU A 68 -4.55 8.16 1.30
N ILE A 69 -4.92 7.67 2.47
CA ILE A 69 -5.20 8.46 3.67
C ILE A 69 -4.29 7.97 4.78
N ASP A 70 -3.59 8.92 5.42
CA ASP A 70 -2.68 8.62 6.50
C ASP A 70 -3.12 9.30 7.77
N ILE A 71 -2.99 8.60 8.88
CA ILE A 71 -3.26 9.10 10.22
C ILE A 71 -1.95 9.02 11.00
N THR A 72 -1.40 10.18 11.35
CA THR A 72 -0.14 10.30 12.08
C THR A 72 -0.40 10.84 13.48
N TYR A 73 0.17 10.19 14.48
CA TYR A 73 0.18 10.65 15.86
C TYR A 73 1.61 11.00 16.29
N PHE A 74 1.83 12.22 16.73
CA PHE A 74 3.10 12.72 17.22
C PHE A 74 3.20 12.52 18.74
N PHE A 75 4.06 11.60 19.16
CA PHE A 75 4.40 11.38 20.58
C PHE A 75 5.26 12.52 21.11
N THR A 76 6.14 13.04 20.26
CA THR A 76 6.97 14.20 20.50
C THR A 76 7.02 15.05 19.24
N LYS A 77 7.70 16.19 19.25
CA LYS A 77 7.89 16.98 18.02
C LYS A 77 8.60 16.19 16.91
N ASN A 78 9.46 15.22 17.27
CA ASN A 78 10.31 14.48 16.34
C ASN A 78 9.85 13.04 16.10
N ILE A 79 9.13 12.43 17.03
CA ILE A 79 8.74 11.00 16.96
C ILE A 79 7.25 10.91 16.71
N ALA A 80 6.87 10.17 15.67
CA ALA A 80 5.49 9.90 15.33
C ALA A 80 5.28 8.43 14.94
N ALA A 81 4.02 7.99 15.03
CA ALA A 81 3.54 6.78 14.36
C ALA A 81 2.53 7.18 13.28
N GLU A 82 2.60 6.51 12.15
CA GLU A 82 1.69 6.74 11.03
C GLU A 82 1.02 5.44 10.60
N LEU A 83 -0.31 5.46 10.54
CA LEU A 83 -1.12 4.42 9.94
C LEU A 83 -1.52 4.87 8.53
N ILE A 84 -1.09 4.12 7.53
CA ILE A 84 -1.32 4.36 6.11
C ILE A 84 -2.44 3.45 5.64
N LEU A 85 -3.46 4.03 5.04
CA LEU A 85 -4.67 3.35 4.59
C LEU A 85 -4.98 3.68 3.13
N THR A 86 -5.48 2.69 2.40
CA THR A 86 -6.02 2.87 1.06
C THR A 86 -7.29 2.03 0.90
N VAL A 87 -7.96 2.16 -0.22
CA VAL A 87 -9.06 1.25 -0.58
C VAL A 87 -8.51 0.00 -1.26
N PRO A 88 -9.20 -1.15 -1.23
CA PRO A 88 -8.78 -2.34 -1.96
C PRO A 88 -8.55 -2.04 -3.43
N GLN A 89 -7.36 -2.34 -3.92
CA GLN A 89 -6.92 -2.04 -5.28
C GLN A 89 -6.97 -3.29 -6.15
N LYS A 90 -7.71 -3.23 -7.26
CA LYS A 90 -7.67 -4.27 -8.28
C LYS A 90 -6.35 -4.20 -9.04
N HIS A 91 -5.63 -5.30 -9.12
CA HIS A 91 -4.41 -5.43 -9.91
C HIS A 91 -4.59 -6.48 -11.00
N ASP A 92 -4.40 -6.09 -12.26
CA ASP A 92 -4.41 -7.00 -13.39
C ASP A 92 -3.02 -7.64 -13.52
N VAL A 93 -3.01 -8.95 -13.80
CA VAL A 93 -1.80 -9.80 -13.87
C VAL A 93 -1.63 -10.31 -15.28
N LYS A 94 -0.45 -10.06 -15.86
CA LYS A 94 -0.09 -10.50 -17.22
C LYS A 94 1.14 -11.38 -17.17
N VAL A 95 1.09 -12.51 -17.85
CA VAL A 95 2.25 -13.37 -18.11
C VAL A 95 2.80 -12.99 -19.47
N LYS A 96 4.03 -12.47 -19.51
CA LYS A 96 4.64 -11.98 -20.76
C LYS A 96 5.24 -13.09 -21.61
N GLN A 97 5.59 -14.23 -20.99
CA GLN A 97 6.19 -15.35 -21.70
C GLN A 97 5.83 -16.68 -21.03
N SER A 98 5.41 -17.65 -21.85
CA SER A 98 5.14 -19.03 -21.43
C SER A 98 5.20 -19.98 -22.65
N ALA A 99 5.00 -21.28 -22.41
CA ALA A 99 4.89 -22.28 -23.48
C ALA A 99 3.77 -21.99 -24.51
N ILE A 100 2.71 -21.28 -24.05
CA ILE A 100 1.55 -20.88 -24.89
C ILE A 100 1.60 -19.43 -25.35
N GLY A 101 2.74 -18.74 -25.16
CA GLY A 101 2.91 -17.31 -25.44
C GLY A 101 2.55 -16.41 -24.25
N ALA A 102 2.34 -15.13 -24.53
CA ALA A 102 1.88 -14.16 -23.54
C ALA A 102 0.35 -14.26 -23.37
N PHE A 103 -0.13 -14.09 -22.12
CA PHE A 103 -1.57 -14.11 -21.81
C PHE A 103 -1.92 -13.27 -20.57
N ASP A 104 -3.18 -12.89 -20.48
CA ASP A 104 -3.74 -12.30 -19.26
C ASP A 104 -4.07 -13.42 -18.28
N ALA A 105 -3.44 -13.37 -17.10
CA ALA A 105 -3.65 -14.37 -16.05
C ALA A 105 -4.89 -14.06 -15.21
N GLY A 106 -5.44 -12.83 -15.28
CA GLY A 106 -6.58 -12.39 -14.49
C GLY A 106 -6.24 -11.25 -13.55
N HIS A 107 -6.88 -11.21 -12.39
CA HIS A 107 -6.68 -10.13 -11.42
C HIS A 107 -6.85 -10.58 -9.98
N PHE A 108 -6.40 -9.74 -9.05
CA PHE A 108 -6.64 -9.84 -7.61
C PHE A 108 -6.84 -8.44 -7.01
N TYR A 109 -7.36 -8.40 -5.79
CA TYR A 109 -7.47 -7.19 -4.99
C TYR A 109 -6.42 -7.21 -3.89
N LEU A 110 -5.76 -6.07 -3.67
CA LEU A 110 -4.73 -5.88 -2.65
C LEU A 110 -5.11 -4.71 -1.75
N LEU A 111 -5.08 -4.95 -0.44
CA LEU A 111 -5.24 -3.93 0.59
C LEU A 111 -4.03 -4.02 1.54
N PRO A 112 -3.05 -3.10 1.47
CA PRO A 112 -1.84 -3.13 2.28
C PRO A 112 -1.82 -2.06 3.38
N PRO A 113 -2.63 -2.14 4.46
CA PRO A 113 -2.44 -1.24 5.60
C PRO A 113 -1.01 -1.33 6.12
N THR A 114 -0.41 -0.17 6.38
CA THR A 114 0.99 -0.05 6.79
C THR A 114 1.09 0.80 8.04
N LEU A 115 1.83 0.32 9.04
CA LEU A 115 2.13 1.06 10.26
C LEU A 115 3.62 1.36 10.30
N THR A 116 3.99 2.64 10.41
CA THR A 116 5.38 3.07 10.48
C THR A 116 5.64 3.91 11.72
N ALA A 117 6.85 3.81 12.25
CA ALA A 117 7.43 4.79 13.16
C ALA A 117 8.24 5.79 12.34
N GLN A 118 8.10 7.07 12.64
CA GLN A 118 8.74 8.15 11.90
C GLN A 118 9.62 9.00 12.82
N TRP A 119 10.74 9.48 12.25
CA TRP A 119 11.56 10.52 12.83
C TRP A 119 11.50 11.78 11.95
N HIS A 120 10.98 12.88 12.52
CA HIS A 120 10.89 14.17 11.87
C HIS A 120 12.09 15.04 12.24
N PHE A 121 12.82 15.51 11.22
CA PHE A 121 13.87 16.50 11.36
C PHE A 121 13.26 17.90 11.30
N ASN A 122 13.89 18.87 11.98
CA ASN A 122 13.48 20.27 11.94
C ASN A 122 11.97 20.50 12.21
N PRO A 123 11.41 19.99 13.33
CA PRO A 123 9.98 20.00 13.57
C PRO A 123 9.36 21.39 13.76
N ASP A 124 10.18 22.40 14.10
CA ASP A 124 9.74 23.77 14.30
C ASP A 124 9.88 24.63 13.02
N GLY A 125 10.52 24.10 11.97
CA GLY A 125 10.70 24.80 10.68
C GLY A 125 9.48 24.67 9.76
N ASN A 126 9.53 25.40 8.65
CA ASN A 126 8.52 25.25 7.59
C ASN A 126 8.75 24.01 6.74
N PHE A 127 9.99 23.63 6.50
CA PHE A 127 10.38 22.40 5.80
C PHE A 127 10.77 21.35 6.83
N ARG A 128 10.03 20.24 6.86
CA ARG A 128 10.10 19.19 7.87
C ARG A 128 10.32 17.82 7.20
N PRO A 129 11.55 17.50 6.85
CA PRO A 129 11.84 16.18 6.32
C PRO A 129 11.68 15.11 7.39
N TYR A 130 11.32 13.90 6.96
CA TYR A 130 11.21 12.74 7.84
C TYR A 130 11.67 11.46 7.16
N VAL A 131 12.00 10.49 7.98
CA VAL A 131 12.22 9.10 7.58
C VAL A 131 11.37 8.20 8.46
N GLY A 132 10.99 7.05 7.94
CA GLY A 132 10.19 6.09 8.69
C GLY A 132 10.49 4.66 8.29
N ALA A 133 10.19 3.75 9.21
CA ALA A 133 10.25 2.32 9.00
C ALA A 133 9.11 1.63 9.74
N GLY A 134 8.64 0.50 9.21
CA GLY A 134 7.51 -0.19 9.80
C GLY A 134 7.17 -1.49 9.12
N ILE A 135 5.94 -1.92 9.33
CA ILE A 135 5.38 -3.15 8.79
C ILE A 135 4.17 -2.87 7.93
N THR A 136 4.03 -3.61 6.85
CA THR A 136 2.83 -3.65 6.00
C THR A 136 2.17 -5.01 6.14
N TYR A 137 0.86 -5.02 6.31
CA TYR A 137 0.03 -6.22 6.23
C TYR A 137 -0.71 -6.18 4.90
N SER A 138 -0.36 -7.07 3.99
CA SER A 138 -0.99 -7.16 2.67
C SER A 138 -2.10 -8.21 2.71
N ASP A 139 -3.33 -7.79 2.48
CA ASP A 139 -4.49 -8.67 2.32
C ASP A 139 -4.78 -8.85 0.83
N PHE A 140 -4.75 -10.10 0.38
CA PHE A 140 -5.05 -10.47 -1.00
C PHE A 140 -6.43 -11.09 -1.03
N SER A 141 -7.29 -10.62 -1.92
CA SER A 141 -8.66 -11.11 -2.02
C SER A 141 -9.17 -11.11 -3.45
N GLY A 142 -10.25 -11.87 -3.70
CA GLY A 142 -10.94 -11.89 -4.99
C GLY A 142 -10.04 -12.29 -6.15
N ASP A 143 -9.08 -13.17 -5.91
CA ASP A 143 -8.18 -13.69 -6.93
C ASP A 143 -8.97 -14.46 -8.00
N GLN A 144 -8.85 -14.02 -9.23
CA GLN A 144 -9.39 -14.68 -10.41
C GLN A 144 -8.24 -14.95 -11.38
N LEU A 145 -7.28 -15.74 -10.90
CA LEU A 145 -6.09 -16.08 -11.66
C LEU A 145 -6.23 -17.45 -12.31
N HIS A 146 -5.83 -17.56 -13.57
CA HIS A 146 -5.89 -18.81 -14.31
C HIS A 146 -4.81 -18.90 -15.37
N VAL A 147 -4.44 -20.13 -15.70
CA VAL A 147 -3.66 -20.45 -16.89
C VAL A 147 -4.62 -20.99 -17.95
N PRO A 148 -4.73 -20.40 -19.15
CA PRO A 148 -5.66 -20.82 -20.17
C PRO A 148 -5.56 -22.31 -20.48
N GLY A 149 -6.69 -23.06 -20.35
CA GLY A 149 -6.77 -24.48 -20.65
C GLY A 149 -6.08 -25.43 -19.66
N VAL A 150 -5.59 -24.93 -18.52
CA VAL A 150 -4.82 -25.76 -17.57
C VAL A 150 -5.46 -25.78 -16.18
N THR A 151 -5.43 -24.68 -15.42
CA THR A 151 -5.84 -24.67 -14.03
C THR A 151 -6.12 -23.26 -13.52
N ARG A 152 -6.83 -23.17 -12.40
CA ARG A 152 -6.92 -21.97 -11.59
C ARG A 152 -5.67 -21.85 -10.72
N LEU A 153 -5.37 -20.61 -10.36
CA LEU A 153 -4.27 -20.27 -9.46
C LEU A 153 -4.81 -19.40 -8.33
N HIS A 154 -4.30 -19.63 -7.14
CA HIS A 154 -4.69 -18.92 -5.94
C HIS A 154 -3.47 -18.22 -5.34
N LEU A 155 -3.68 -17.03 -4.78
CA LEU A 155 -2.69 -16.33 -3.97
C LEU A 155 -2.90 -16.66 -2.50
N ASP A 156 -1.82 -16.71 -1.72
CA ASP A 156 -1.94 -16.69 -0.26
C ASP A 156 -2.75 -15.48 0.18
N ASP A 157 -3.64 -15.66 1.14
CA ASP A 157 -4.59 -14.64 1.59
C ASP A 157 -3.90 -13.39 2.17
N SER A 158 -2.70 -13.53 2.74
CA SER A 158 -2.03 -12.41 3.39
C SER A 158 -0.50 -12.56 3.47
N TYR A 159 0.16 -11.42 3.59
CA TYR A 159 1.60 -11.33 3.78
C TYR A 159 1.95 -10.17 4.71
N VAL A 160 2.88 -10.41 5.65
CA VAL A 160 3.48 -9.36 6.48
C VAL A 160 4.87 -9.05 5.96
N GLY A 161 5.10 -7.80 5.57
CA GLY A 161 6.36 -7.30 5.05
C GLY A 161 6.87 -6.08 5.81
N PHE A 162 8.08 -5.65 5.46
CA PHE A 162 8.67 -4.41 5.96
C PHE A 162 8.37 -3.26 5.00
N ALA A 163 8.25 -2.05 5.56
CA ALA A 163 8.16 -0.81 4.80
C ALA A 163 9.19 0.20 5.31
N VAL A 164 9.75 0.96 4.39
CA VAL A 164 10.59 2.13 4.69
C VAL A 164 10.09 3.31 3.89
N GLN A 165 10.21 4.51 4.46
CA GLN A 165 9.76 5.74 3.80
C GLN A 165 10.68 6.91 4.11
N ALA A 166 10.67 7.88 3.19
CA ALA A 166 11.28 9.18 3.37
C ALA A 166 10.39 10.22 2.69
N GLY A 167 10.22 11.35 3.34
CA GLY A 167 9.37 12.40 2.82
C GLY A 167 9.61 13.74 3.51
N PHE A 168 8.77 14.69 3.20
CA PHE A 168 8.75 15.97 3.90
C PHE A 168 7.35 16.55 3.96
N ASP A 169 7.10 17.31 5.02
CA ASP A 169 5.97 18.23 5.16
C ASP A 169 6.47 19.67 4.98
N TYR A 170 5.81 20.44 4.14
CA TYR A 170 6.06 21.87 3.99
C TYR A 170 4.87 22.65 4.51
N LYS A 171 5.09 23.46 5.55
CA LYS A 171 4.06 24.23 6.22
C LYS A 171 3.53 25.33 5.32
N LEU A 172 2.24 25.27 4.97
CA LEU A 172 1.54 26.30 4.18
C LEU A 172 0.83 27.30 5.09
N THR A 173 0.15 26.77 6.12
CA THR A 173 -0.50 27.55 7.17
C THR A 173 -0.22 26.94 8.54
N ASN A 174 -0.84 27.46 9.61
CA ASN A 174 -0.63 26.90 10.94
C ASN A 174 -1.01 25.41 11.06
N ASN A 175 -1.96 24.95 10.26
CA ASN A 175 -2.50 23.59 10.33
C ASN A 175 -2.38 22.81 9.02
N LEU A 176 -2.15 23.49 7.89
CA LEU A 176 -2.10 22.88 6.56
C LEU A 176 -0.67 22.71 6.08
N PHE A 177 -0.34 21.52 5.61
CA PHE A 177 0.97 21.14 5.09
C PHE A 177 0.83 20.55 3.69
N PHE A 178 1.74 20.90 2.80
CA PHE A 178 2.00 20.13 1.59
C PHE A 178 2.92 18.95 1.96
N ASN A 179 2.63 17.77 1.45
CA ASN A 179 3.42 16.56 1.71
C ASN A 179 3.89 15.92 0.40
N MET A 180 5.12 15.43 0.41
CA MET A 180 5.65 14.53 -0.59
C MET A 180 6.40 13.39 0.10
N ASP A 181 6.19 12.16 -0.39
CA ASP A 181 6.71 10.93 0.24
C ASP A 181 7.13 9.92 -0.82
N ILE A 182 8.22 9.22 -0.55
CA ILE A 182 8.62 8.01 -1.25
C ILE A 182 8.68 6.86 -0.26
N LYS A 183 8.05 5.74 -0.63
CA LYS A 183 7.92 4.57 0.21
C LYS A 183 8.30 3.32 -0.58
N LYS A 184 8.97 2.39 0.07
CA LYS A 184 9.20 1.04 -0.44
C LYS A 184 8.60 0.04 0.54
N ALA A 185 7.71 -0.82 0.05
CA ALA A 185 7.09 -1.87 0.84
C ALA A 185 7.44 -3.25 0.27
N GLN A 186 7.57 -4.24 1.15
CA GLN A 186 7.67 -5.63 0.75
C GLN A 186 6.26 -6.21 0.68
N VAL A 187 5.84 -6.58 -0.53
CA VAL A 187 4.53 -7.18 -0.80
C VAL A 187 4.74 -8.41 -1.66
N ARG A 188 4.49 -9.59 -1.09
CA ARG A 188 4.75 -10.88 -1.72
C ARG A 188 3.59 -11.82 -1.47
N SER A 189 3.37 -12.76 -2.37
CA SER A 189 2.41 -13.86 -2.17
C SER A 189 2.91 -15.11 -2.84
N ASP A 190 2.62 -16.25 -2.25
CA ASP A 190 2.83 -17.53 -2.91
C ASP A 190 1.64 -17.83 -3.81
N LEU A 191 1.94 -18.35 -4.99
CA LEU A 191 0.96 -18.74 -5.99
C LEU A 191 0.80 -20.26 -5.93
N GLU A 192 -0.42 -20.72 -5.67
CA GLU A 192 -0.76 -22.12 -5.50
C GLU A 192 -1.72 -22.59 -6.60
N ASN A 193 -1.72 -23.88 -6.90
CA ASN A 193 -2.71 -24.51 -7.77
C ASN A 193 -3.92 -25.00 -6.96
N ASP A 194 -4.96 -25.52 -7.64
CA ASP A 194 -6.16 -26.07 -7.00
C ASP A 194 -5.89 -27.22 -5.99
N ALA A 195 -4.72 -27.84 -6.06
CA ALA A 195 -4.29 -28.88 -5.12
C ALA A 195 -3.54 -28.32 -3.89
N GLY A 196 -3.43 -26.99 -3.73
CA GLY A 196 -2.68 -26.32 -2.67
C GLY A 196 -1.17 -26.48 -2.80
N VAL A 197 -0.66 -26.81 -4.00
CA VAL A 197 0.77 -26.92 -4.26
C VAL A 197 1.29 -25.58 -4.74
N LYS A 198 2.30 -25.05 -4.04
CA LYS A 198 2.99 -23.84 -4.42
C LYS A 198 3.71 -24.02 -5.77
N VAL A 199 3.36 -23.18 -6.73
CA VAL A 199 3.92 -23.20 -8.09
C VAL A 199 4.87 -22.04 -8.35
N SER A 200 4.68 -20.89 -7.67
CA SER A 200 5.55 -19.71 -7.83
C SER A 200 5.46 -18.81 -6.60
N ARG A 201 6.34 -17.80 -6.54
CA ARG A 201 6.22 -16.65 -5.63
C ARG A 201 6.23 -15.36 -6.44
N VAL A 202 5.18 -14.59 -6.28
CA VAL A 202 5.04 -13.26 -6.88
C VAL A 202 5.57 -12.22 -5.90
N LYS A 203 6.43 -11.32 -6.39
CA LYS A 203 6.99 -10.19 -5.64
C LYS A 203 6.55 -8.91 -6.30
N VAL A 204 5.65 -8.19 -5.66
CA VAL A 204 5.19 -6.87 -6.11
C VAL A 204 6.17 -5.80 -5.66
N ASP A 205 6.66 -5.90 -4.43
CA ASP A 205 7.70 -5.06 -3.79
C ASP A 205 7.70 -3.59 -4.31
N PRO A 206 6.57 -2.86 -4.24
CA PRO A 206 6.39 -1.61 -4.96
C PRO A 206 7.23 -0.47 -4.40
N ILE A 207 7.57 0.49 -5.29
CA ILE A 207 7.96 1.83 -4.92
C ILE A 207 6.74 2.73 -5.08
N LEU A 208 6.41 3.47 -4.03
CA LEU A 208 5.26 4.35 -3.98
C LEU A 208 5.76 5.79 -3.87
N VAL A 209 5.30 6.66 -4.77
CA VAL A 209 5.58 8.09 -4.72
C VAL A 209 4.27 8.83 -4.54
N GLY A 210 4.12 9.48 -3.38
CA GLY A 210 2.91 10.18 -2.99
C GLY A 210 3.08 11.68 -2.94
N VAL A 211 2.04 12.40 -3.32
CA VAL A 211 1.93 13.85 -3.12
C VAL A 211 0.53 14.17 -2.59
N GLY A 212 0.44 15.15 -1.70
CA GLY A 212 -0.83 15.53 -1.12
C GLY A 212 -0.76 16.63 -0.08
N PHE A 213 -1.76 16.66 0.77
CA PHE A 213 -1.87 17.66 1.83
C PHE A 213 -2.15 16.97 3.16
N GLY A 214 -1.60 17.54 4.23
CA GLY A 214 -1.82 17.15 5.61
C GLY A 214 -2.49 18.24 6.41
N TRP A 215 -3.39 17.85 7.28
CA TRP A 215 -4.01 18.73 8.26
C TRP A 215 -3.63 18.28 9.66
N ARG A 216 -3.03 19.18 10.44
CA ARG A 216 -2.56 18.92 11.82
C ARG A 216 -3.45 19.63 12.84
N PHE A 217 -3.89 18.92 13.90
CA PHE A 217 -4.81 19.40 14.92
C PHE A 217 -4.57 18.73 16.28
#